data_22fb179603fec6f5203787427571d71e
#
_entry.id   22fb179603fec6f5203787427571d71e
#
_cell.length_a   1.000
_cell.length_b   1.000
_cell.length_c   1.000
_cell.angle_alpha   90.00
_cell.angle_beta   90.00
_cell.angle_gamma   90.00
#
_symmetry.space_group_name_H-M   'P 1'
#
loop_
_entity.id
_entity.type
_entity.pdbx_description
1 polymer ?
#
loop_
_entity_poly.entity_id
_entity_poly.type
_entity_poly.pdbx_seq_one_letter_code
_entity_poly.pdbx_strand_id
1 'polypeptide(L)'
;LDMRDSGQYDLLIWNVLVANTGDPENYLRENWYSSSANNTAGYNNPDVDKLLDELAQTFDEDARKDLIIDIQQDIMDDAATVFFGYETTYLFSNKKVTGVKMYPMDYYWLTKDITLAE
;
A
#
# COMPACT_ATOMS: atom_id res chain seq x y z
N LEU A 1 12.90 11.51 -4.26
CA LEU A 1 12.63 10.53 -5.33
C LEU A 1 13.93 10.08 -6.01
N ASP A 2 14.79 11.01 -6.42
CA ASP A 2 16.02 10.69 -7.16
C ASP A 2 16.95 9.70 -6.42
N MET A 3 17.05 9.78 -5.10
CA MET A 3 17.89 8.89 -4.31
C MET A 3 17.31 7.47 -4.26
N ARG A 4 16.00 7.33 -4.11
CA ARG A 4 15.32 6.04 -4.18
C ARG A 4 15.49 5.38 -5.56
N ASP A 5 15.21 6.15 -6.60
CA ASP A 5 15.18 5.65 -7.97
C ASP A 5 16.58 5.35 -8.52
N SER A 6 17.62 5.99 -7.96
CA SER A 6 19.02 5.72 -8.30
C SER A 6 19.60 4.46 -7.63
N GLY A 7 18.96 3.92 -6.60
CA GLY A 7 19.48 2.80 -5.81
C GLY A 7 20.76 3.12 -5.02
N GLN A 8 21.14 4.40 -4.90
CA GLN A 8 22.37 4.82 -4.22
C GLN A 8 22.18 4.96 -2.71
N TYR A 9 21.79 3.89 -2.05
CA TYR A 9 21.62 3.83 -0.59
C TYR A 9 21.89 2.41 -0.09
N ASP A 10 22.38 2.29 1.13
CA ASP A 10 22.51 1.02 1.85
C ASP A 10 21.25 0.68 2.65
N LEU A 11 20.53 1.69 3.10
CA LEU A 11 19.26 1.57 3.82
C LEU A 11 18.32 2.69 3.40
N LEU A 12 17.09 2.33 3.08
CA LEU A 12 16.02 3.28 2.77
C LEU A 12 14.82 3.02 3.68
N ILE A 13 14.33 4.07 4.35
CA ILE A 13 13.03 4.05 5.02
C ILE A 13 12.05 4.80 4.12
N TRP A 14 10.97 4.13 3.76
CA TRP A 14 9.98 4.66 2.82
C TRP A 14 8.56 4.43 3.32
N ASN A 15 7.70 5.39 3.06
CA ASN A 15 6.27 5.28 3.32
C ASN A 15 5.53 5.05 2.00
N VAL A 16 4.68 4.04 1.96
CA VAL A 16 3.89 3.67 0.78
C VAL A 16 2.42 3.58 1.13
N LEU A 17 1.58 4.14 0.30
CA LEU A 17 0.14 3.96 0.40
C LEU A 17 -0.24 2.58 -0.17
N VAL A 18 -0.68 1.68 0.71
CA VAL A 18 -0.83 0.25 0.38
C VAL A 18 -2.19 -0.14 -0.21
N ALA A 19 -3.21 0.70 -0.08
CA ALA A 19 -4.58 0.35 -0.45
C ALA A 19 -5.29 1.45 -1.23
N ASN A 20 -4.67 1.95 -2.30
CA ASN A 20 -5.23 3.02 -3.15
C ASN A 20 -6.63 2.72 -3.67
N THR A 21 -6.92 1.46 -3.94
CA THR A 21 -8.20 0.99 -4.51
C THR A 21 -9.06 0.24 -3.50
N GLY A 22 -8.55 0.01 -2.28
CA GLY A 22 -9.14 -0.90 -1.31
C GLY A 22 -8.71 -2.36 -1.49
N ASP A 23 -7.99 -2.69 -2.57
CA ASP A 23 -7.40 -3.99 -2.84
C ASP A 23 -5.86 -3.87 -2.78
N PRO A 24 -5.16 -4.70 -2.00
CA PRO A 24 -3.71 -4.64 -1.87
C PRO A 24 -2.93 -5.19 -3.07
N GLU A 25 -3.56 -5.81 -4.05
CA GLU A 25 -2.89 -6.42 -5.21
C GLU A 25 -1.98 -5.41 -5.92
N ASN A 26 -2.48 -4.20 -6.17
CA ASN A 26 -1.69 -3.18 -6.86
C ASN A 26 -0.40 -2.85 -6.09
N TYR A 27 -0.51 -2.66 -4.78
CA TYR A 27 0.66 -2.43 -3.93
C TYR A 27 1.64 -3.60 -3.95
N LEU A 28 1.13 -4.83 -3.81
CA LEU A 28 1.95 -6.03 -3.79
C LEU A 28 2.69 -6.20 -5.12
N ARG A 29 2.00 -6.05 -6.24
CA ARG A 29 2.60 -6.16 -7.57
C ARG A 29 3.61 -5.05 -7.85
N GLU A 30 3.29 -3.81 -7.56
CA GLU A 30 4.19 -2.69 -7.82
C GLU A 30 5.50 -2.78 -7.03
N ASN A 31 5.46 -3.24 -5.79
CA ASN A 31 6.63 -3.19 -4.92
C ASN A 31 7.38 -4.52 -4.82
N TRP A 32 6.74 -5.67 -5.14
CA TRP A 32 7.29 -6.99 -4.88
C TRP A 32 7.40 -7.90 -6.11
N TYR A 33 6.78 -7.54 -7.24
CA TYR A 33 6.96 -8.29 -8.47
C TYR A 33 8.39 -8.08 -8.99
N SER A 34 9.10 -9.17 -9.32
CA SER A 34 10.55 -9.14 -9.62
C SER A 34 10.94 -8.16 -10.73
N SER A 35 10.09 -7.99 -11.75
CA SER A 35 10.35 -7.08 -12.88
C SER A 35 9.70 -5.70 -12.74
N SER A 36 9.10 -5.38 -11.59
CA SER A 36 8.48 -4.08 -11.39
C SER A 36 9.51 -2.95 -11.26
N ALA A 37 9.27 -1.86 -11.97
CA ALA A 37 10.12 -0.66 -11.87
C ALA A 37 10.07 0.00 -10.48
N ASN A 38 9.01 -0.26 -9.69
CA ASN A 38 8.86 0.24 -8.33
C ASN A 38 9.44 -0.69 -7.26
N ASN A 39 9.92 -1.88 -7.66
CA ASN A 39 10.62 -2.81 -6.77
C ASN A 39 12.03 -2.30 -6.47
N THR A 40 12.13 -1.25 -5.69
CA THR A 40 13.40 -0.60 -5.34
C THR A 40 14.24 -1.40 -4.35
N ALA A 41 13.66 -2.38 -3.67
CA ALA A 41 14.37 -3.32 -2.81
C ALA A 41 15.16 -4.37 -3.60
N GLY A 42 14.91 -4.53 -4.91
CA GLY A 42 15.51 -5.57 -5.74
C GLY A 42 15.04 -6.98 -5.35
N TYR A 43 13.87 -7.10 -4.75
CA TYR A 43 13.28 -8.38 -4.37
C TYR A 43 13.06 -9.25 -5.61
N ASN A 44 13.45 -10.52 -5.53
CA ASN A 44 13.34 -11.46 -6.64
C ASN A 44 12.99 -12.85 -6.12
N ASN A 45 11.69 -13.17 -6.16
CA ASN A 45 11.18 -14.48 -5.80
C ASN A 45 10.18 -14.95 -6.87
N PRO A 46 10.54 -15.92 -7.74
CA PRO A 46 9.67 -16.43 -8.80
C PRO A 46 8.38 -17.10 -8.29
N ASP A 47 8.33 -17.57 -7.06
CA ASP A 47 7.11 -18.17 -6.50
C ASP A 47 6.14 -17.07 -6.06
N VAL A 48 6.61 -15.97 -5.51
CA VAL A 48 5.79 -14.77 -5.26
C VAL A 48 5.28 -14.17 -6.57
N ASP A 49 6.09 -14.11 -7.62
CA ASP A 49 5.62 -13.66 -8.94
C ASP A 49 4.45 -14.49 -9.46
N LYS A 50 4.51 -15.82 -9.30
CA LYS A 50 3.41 -16.73 -9.69
C LYS A 50 2.14 -16.48 -8.88
N LEU A 51 2.26 -16.31 -7.55
CA LEU A 51 1.11 -16.01 -6.70
C LEU A 51 0.48 -14.66 -7.09
N LEU A 52 1.28 -13.67 -7.43
CA LEU A 52 0.80 -12.37 -7.92
C LEU A 52 0.09 -12.50 -9.27
N ASP A 53 0.57 -13.37 -10.16
CA ASP A 53 -0.10 -13.64 -11.44
C ASP A 53 -1.41 -14.41 -11.27
N GLU A 54 -1.48 -15.33 -10.32
CA GLU A 54 -2.70 -16.01 -9.93
C GLU A 54 -3.70 -15.05 -9.29
N LEU A 55 -3.25 -14.17 -8.38
CA LEU A 55 -4.08 -13.16 -7.74
C LEU A 55 -4.77 -12.26 -8.77
N ALA A 56 -4.06 -11.84 -9.82
CA ALA A 56 -4.61 -11.00 -10.88
C ALA A 56 -5.75 -11.67 -11.68
N GLN A 57 -5.86 -13.00 -11.63
CA GLN A 57 -6.88 -13.77 -12.33
C GLN A 57 -7.96 -14.35 -11.39
N THR A 58 -7.80 -14.15 -10.09
CA THR A 58 -8.70 -14.67 -9.06
C THR A 58 -9.70 -13.58 -8.67
N PHE A 59 -11.00 -13.85 -8.82
CA PHE A 59 -12.09 -12.92 -8.53
C PHE A 59 -12.93 -13.30 -7.32
N ASP A 60 -12.78 -14.53 -6.83
CA ASP A 60 -13.42 -14.96 -5.57
C ASP A 60 -12.73 -14.26 -4.39
N GLU A 61 -13.53 -13.63 -3.53
CA GLU A 61 -13.03 -12.75 -2.45
C GLU A 61 -12.22 -13.53 -1.40
N ASP A 62 -12.69 -14.72 -1.04
CA ASP A 62 -12.01 -15.54 -0.03
C ASP A 62 -10.70 -16.11 -0.59
N ALA A 63 -10.70 -16.62 -1.83
CA ALA A 63 -9.50 -17.10 -2.50
C ALA A 63 -8.47 -15.98 -2.71
N ARG A 64 -8.91 -14.76 -3.05
CA ARG A 64 -8.00 -13.58 -3.13
C ARG A 64 -7.34 -13.28 -1.80
N LYS A 65 -8.12 -13.32 -0.74
CA LYS A 65 -7.62 -13.05 0.61
C LYS A 65 -6.55 -14.07 1.03
N ASP A 66 -6.77 -15.34 0.74
CA ASP A 66 -5.80 -16.39 1.03
C ASP A 66 -4.50 -16.17 0.25
N LEU A 67 -4.57 -15.90 -1.05
CA LEU A 67 -3.40 -15.56 -1.88
C LEU A 67 -2.64 -14.33 -1.36
N ILE A 68 -3.36 -13.29 -0.94
CA ILE A 68 -2.75 -12.08 -0.38
C ILE A 68 -2.00 -12.39 0.92
N ILE A 69 -2.55 -13.26 1.76
CA ILE A 69 -1.90 -13.70 3.01
C ILE A 69 -0.63 -14.48 2.69
N ASP A 70 -0.70 -15.43 1.76
CA ASP A 70 0.44 -16.25 1.37
C ASP A 70 1.58 -15.39 0.79
N ILE A 71 1.26 -14.48 -0.13
CA ILE A 71 2.24 -13.52 -0.70
C ILE A 71 2.92 -12.70 0.40
N GLN A 72 2.15 -12.17 1.34
CA GLN A 72 2.71 -11.37 2.43
C GLN A 72 3.59 -12.22 3.35
N GLN A 73 3.20 -13.47 3.61
CA GLN A 73 3.97 -14.39 4.42
C GLN A 73 5.33 -14.70 3.77
N ASP A 74 5.35 -14.99 2.48
CA ASP A 74 6.58 -15.28 1.73
C ASP A 74 7.53 -14.08 1.75
N ILE A 75 7.01 -12.86 1.52
CA ILE A 75 7.81 -11.62 1.59
C ILE A 75 8.42 -11.42 3.00
N MET A 76 7.68 -11.75 4.04
CA MET A 76 8.15 -11.64 5.42
C MET A 76 9.18 -12.71 5.76
N ASP A 77 8.97 -13.96 5.33
CA ASP A 77 9.86 -15.09 5.57
C ASP A 77 11.20 -14.90 4.83
N ASP A 78 11.18 -14.29 3.66
CA ASP A 78 12.37 -13.89 2.91
C ASP A 78 13.12 -12.70 3.55
N ALA A 79 12.55 -12.10 4.59
CA ALA A 79 13.09 -10.89 5.23
C ALA A 79 13.40 -9.76 4.21
N ALA A 80 12.59 -9.64 3.17
CA ALA A 80 12.79 -8.70 2.08
C ALA A 80 12.73 -7.24 2.55
N THR A 81 12.01 -6.98 3.64
CA THR A 81 11.85 -5.66 4.24
C THR A 81 11.54 -5.75 5.73
N VAL A 82 11.64 -4.62 6.43
CA VAL A 82 11.21 -4.49 7.82
C VAL A 82 10.00 -3.54 7.88
N PHE A 83 8.86 -4.08 8.27
CA PHE A 83 7.64 -3.29 8.46
C PHE A 83 7.67 -2.63 9.84
N PHE A 84 7.86 -1.32 9.89
CA PHE A 84 7.90 -0.56 11.16
C PHE A 84 6.50 -0.29 11.73
N GLY A 85 5.49 -0.14 10.88
CA GLY A 85 4.12 0.15 11.28
C GLY A 85 3.38 1.02 10.29
N TYR A 86 2.25 1.54 10.75
CA TYR A 86 1.39 2.43 9.99
C TYR A 86 1.45 3.83 10.59
N GLU A 87 1.50 4.85 9.73
CA GLU A 87 1.38 6.23 10.17
C GLU A 87 -0.03 6.52 10.69
N THR A 88 -0.10 7.32 11.73
CA THR A 88 -1.37 7.87 12.19
C THR A 88 -1.64 9.18 11.47
N THR A 89 -2.68 9.22 10.68
CA THR A 89 -3.13 10.44 10.00
C THR A 89 -4.05 11.24 10.92
N TYR A 90 -3.82 12.54 11.01
CA TYR A 90 -4.62 13.46 11.81
C TYR A 90 -5.31 14.48 10.91
N LEU A 91 -6.58 14.73 11.19
CA LEU A 91 -7.34 15.79 10.56
C LEU A 91 -7.60 16.92 11.59
N PHE A 92 -7.15 18.11 11.24
CA PHE A 92 -7.42 19.30 12.04
C PHE A 92 -8.42 20.19 11.32
N SER A 93 -9.50 20.56 11.99
CA SER A 93 -10.48 21.49 11.45
C SER A 93 -10.77 22.61 12.45
N ASN A 94 -11.14 23.77 11.95
CA ASN A 94 -11.70 24.81 12.79
C ASN A 94 -13.07 24.33 13.33
N LYS A 95 -13.39 24.68 14.56
CA LYS A 95 -14.67 24.30 15.21
C LYS A 95 -15.93 24.82 14.47
N LYS A 96 -15.76 25.80 13.60
CA LYS A 96 -16.83 26.28 12.71
C LYS A 96 -17.05 25.36 11.48
N VAL A 97 -16.14 24.43 11.21
CA VAL A 97 -16.29 23.48 10.12
C VAL A 97 -16.97 22.23 10.64
N THR A 98 -18.11 21.88 10.07
CA THR A 98 -18.91 20.69 10.44
C THR A 98 -18.98 19.71 9.28
N GLY A 99 -19.40 18.46 9.56
CA GLY A 99 -19.53 17.43 8.53
C GLY A 99 -18.20 16.80 8.08
N VAL A 100 -17.10 17.15 8.73
CA VAL A 100 -15.79 16.56 8.43
C VAL A 100 -15.72 15.13 8.95
N LYS A 101 -15.28 14.19 8.11
CA LYS A 101 -15.07 12.79 8.48
C LYS A 101 -13.70 12.34 7.98
N MET A 102 -13.05 11.49 8.78
CA MET A 102 -11.88 10.74 8.35
C MET A 102 -12.34 9.51 7.58
N TYR A 103 -11.70 9.26 6.46
CA TYR A 103 -11.87 8.05 5.68
C TYR A 103 -10.54 7.29 5.66
N PRO A 104 -10.56 5.96 5.54
CA PRO A 104 -9.33 5.14 5.46
C PRO A 104 -8.45 5.50 4.26
N MET A 105 -9.03 6.16 3.26
CA MET A 105 -8.34 6.56 2.04
C MET A 105 -8.27 8.07 1.91
N ASP A 106 -7.15 8.58 1.44
CA ASP A 106 -6.83 10.01 1.35
C ASP A 106 -7.68 10.80 0.34
N TYR A 107 -8.42 10.11 -0.53
CA TYR A 107 -9.12 10.75 -1.65
C TYR A 107 -10.42 11.46 -1.28
N TYR A 108 -10.95 11.25 -0.06
CA TYR A 108 -12.27 11.72 0.33
C TYR A 108 -12.27 12.74 1.47
N TRP A 109 -11.27 13.61 1.50
CA TRP A 109 -11.16 14.64 2.53
C TRP A 109 -12.22 15.72 2.42
N LEU A 110 -12.64 16.06 1.19
CA LEU A 110 -13.66 17.07 0.92
C LEU A 110 -14.92 16.39 0.38
N THR A 111 -16.00 16.49 1.14
CA THR A 111 -17.31 15.97 0.75
C THR A 111 -18.35 17.08 0.75
N LYS A 112 -19.49 16.83 0.10
CA LYS A 112 -20.63 17.75 0.09
C LYS A 112 -21.23 18.02 1.47
N ASP A 113 -20.89 17.20 2.47
CA ASP A 113 -21.42 17.30 3.83
C ASP A 113 -20.66 18.32 4.69
N ILE A 114 -19.54 18.84 4.20
CA ILE A 114 -18.76 19.86 4.90
C ILE A 114 -19.43 21.20 4.75
N THR A 115 -19.76 21.79 5.89
CA THR A 115 -20.39 23.11 5.97
C THR A 115 -19.68 24.00 6.99
N LEU A 116 -19.90 25.30 6.87
CA LEU A 116 -19.50 26.28 7.89
C LEU A 116 -20.68 26.53 8.82
N ALA A 117 -20.44 26.41 10.11
CA ALA A 117 -21.39 26.90 11.12
C ALA A 117 -21.40 28.44 11.12
N GLU A 118 -22.55 29.02 11.22
CA GLU A 118 -22.76 30.47 11.35
C GLU A 118 -22.17 31.04 12.65
#